data_d36d6be5132df7dd954c9336860a8216
#
_entry.id   d36d6be5132df7dd954c9336860a8216
#
_cell.length_a   1.000
_cell.length_b   1.000
_cell.length_c   1.000
_cell.angle_alpha   90.00
_cell.angle_beta   90.00
_cell.angle_gamma   90.00
#
_symmetry.space_group_name_H-M   'P 1'
#
loop_
_entity.id
_entity.type
_entity.pdbx_description
1 polymer ?
#
loop_
_entity_poly.entity_id
_entity_poly.type
_entity_poly.pdbx_seq_one_letter_code
_entity_poly.pdbx_strand_id
1 'polypeptide(L)'
;MSNLTAALPRKTLADFQPAVYQGVMSAIVRVLAADSTSNTTRQSWQKLIDSGPQTGGGRALLSARDQFDYDCILYALLHREMTPAHWDVLVGKFSTQKANRVSAISRTIPRLSSPAPALFIYKAATVWFIPKMKGKQGKRSTDVIILPDEFYDINTWDTEARPDSTRGRWRLGIHKCLKAMEESAVIHVTEILDREQLLDEVA
;
A
#
# COMPACT_ATOMS: atom_id res chain seq x y z
N MET A 1 10.27 -30.20 -44.01
CA MET A 1 9.06 -29.59 -43.46
C MET A 1 9.45 -28.94 -42.13
N SER A 2 9.72 -27.67 -42.18
CA SER A 2 10.21 -26.92 -41.01
C SER A 2 9.05 -26.16 -40.38
N ASN A 3 8.60 -26.61 -39.21
CA ASN A 3 7.60 -25.90 -38.42
C ASN A 3 8.25 -24.69 -37.74
N LEU A 4 8.07 -23.50 -38.32
CA LEU A 4 8.28 -22.25 -37.61
C LEU A 4 7.13 -22.07 -36.62
N THR A 5 7.38 -22.35 -35.35
CA THR A 5 6.50 -21.91 -34.27
C THR A 5 6.73 -20.43 -34.08
N ALA A 6 5.88 -19.60 -34.69
CA ALA A 6 5.89 -18.17 -34.47
C ALA A 6 5.59 -17.89 -33.00
N ALA A 7 6.55 -17.41 -32.24
CA ALA A 7 6.35 -16.92 -30.89
C ALA A 7 5.39 -15.72 -30.95
N LEU A 8 4.26 -15.85 -30.27
CA LEU A 8 3.34 -14.71 -30.10
C LEU A 8 4.08 -13.53 -29.46
N PRO A 9 3.92 -12.32 -29.99
CA PRO A 9 4.57 -11.13 -29.43
C PRO A 9 4.12 -10.96 -27.98
N ARG A 10 5.07 -10.87 -27.06
CA ARG A 10 4.79 -10.48 -25.67
C ARG A 10 4.26 -9.05 -25.73
N LYS A 11 3.00 -8.86 -25.36
CA LYS A 11 2.42 -7.54 -25.16
C LYS A 11 3.19 -6.87 -24.02
N THR A 12 3.81 -5.75 -24.30
CA THR A 12 4.42 -4.87 -23.31
C THR A 12 3.34 -3.96 -22.72
N LEU A 13 3.53 -3.45 -21.51
CA LEU A 13 2.61 -2.47 -20.91
C LEU A 13 2.36 -1.25 -21.83
N ALA A 14 3.34 -0.90 -22.67
CA ALA A 14 3.24 0.16 -23.67
C ALA A 14 2.21 -0.11 -24.81
N ASP A 15 1.80 -1.36 -25.04
CA ASP A 15 0.78 -1.71 -26.02
C ASP A 15 -0.66 -1.44 -25.51
N PHE A 16 -0.79 -1.02 -24.26
CA PHE A 16 -2.04 -0.66 -23.63
C PHE A 16 -2.17 0.87 -23.55
N GLN A 17 -3.34 1.39 -23.89
CA GLN A 17 -3.61 2.82 -23.99
C GLN A 17 -3.31 3.63 -22.71
N PRO A 18 -3.00 4.94 -22.84
CA PRO A 18 -2.41 5.75 -21.79
C PRO A 18 -3.34 6.00 -20.60
N ALA A 19 -2.72 6.23 -19.46
CA ALA A 19 -3.32 6.75 -18.23
C ALA A 19 -4.32 5.85 -17.49
N VAL A 20 -3.80 4.78 -16.90
CA VAL A 20 -4.59 3.88 -16.05
C VAL A 20 -4.85 4.49 -14.67
N TYR A 21 -3.96 5.37 -14.20
CA TYR A 21 -4.02 5.95 -12.86
C TYR A 21 -4.01 7.48 -12.91
N GLN A 22 -4.92 8.10 -12.14
CA GLN A 22 -5.02 9.56 -12.01
C GLN A 22 -3.89 10.18 -11.16
N GLY A 23 -3.07 9.34 -10.49
CA GLY A 23 -1.95 9.78 -9.68
C GLY A 23 -1.31 8.66 -8.89
N VAL A 24 -0.09 8.88 -8.44
CA VAL A 24 0.76 7.89 -7.76
C VAL A 24 0.08 7.30 -6.53
N MET A 25 -0.52 8.13 -5.68
CA MET A 25 -1.20 7.64 -4.46
C MET A 25 -2.43 6.80 -4.78
N SER A 26 -3.16 7.15 -5.84
CA SER A 26 -4.29 6.36 -6.33
C SER A 26 -3.83 4.98 -6.81
N ALA A 27 -2.72 4.91 -7.55
CA ALA A 27 -2.10 3.67 -7.99
C ALA A 27 -1.66 2.79 -6.80
N ILE A 28 -0.93 3.35 -5.84
CA ILE A 28 -0.45 2.64 -4.64
C ILE A 28 -1.63 2.02 -3.87
N VAL A 29 -2.64 2.84 -3.56
CA VAL A 29 -3.79 2.37 -2.77
C VAL A 29 -4.57 1.28 -3.50
N ARG A 30 -4.81 1.43 -4.80
CA ARG A 30 -5.53 0.42 -5.60
C ARG A 30 -4.77 -0.89 -5.69
N VAL A 31 -3.50 -0.82 -6.04
CA VAL A 31 -2.63 -2.00 -6.20
C VAL A 31 -2.50 -2.78 -4.89
N LEU A 32 -2.29 -2.09 -3.76
CA LEU A 32 -2.17 -2.75 -2.46
C LEU A 32 -3.53 -3.17 -1.85
N ALA A 33 -4.65 -2.64 -2.36
CA ALA A 33 -5.99 -3.12 -2.03
C ALA A 33 -6.38 -4.36 -2.86
N ALA A 34 -5.88 -4.48 -4.08
CA ALA A 34 -6.17 -5.62 -4.98
C ALA A 34 -5.73 -6.96 -4.37
N ASP A 35 -4.68 -6.97 -3.54
CA ASP A 35 -4.19 -8.15 -2.83
C ASP A 35 -5.24 -8.78 -1.87
N SER A 36 -6.18 -7.97 -1.35
CA SER A 36 -7.29 -8.47 -0.50
C SER A 36 -8.48 -8.98 -1.32
N THR A 37 -8.50 -8.62 -2.59
CA THR A 37 -9.66 -8.88 -3.47
C THR A 37 -9.77 -10.35 -3.87
N SER A 38 -8.71 -11.15 -3.75
CA SER A 38 -8.66 -12.52 -4.23
C SER A 38 -9.65 -13.50 -3.55
N ASN A 39 -10.13 -13.22 -2.34
CA ASN A 39 -11.00 -14.15 -1.60
C ASN A 39 -12.45 -13.68 -1.40
N THR A 40 -12.72 -12.39 -1.34
CA THR A 40 -14.08 -11.87 -1.07
C THR A 40 -14.78 -11.40 -2.35
N THR A 41 -14.04 -11.21 -3.42
CA THR A 41 -14.48 -10.49 -4.62
C THR A 41 -15.08 -11.38 -5.68
N ARG A 42 -14.98 -12.72 -5.58
CA ARG A 42 -15.70 -13.60 -6.53
C ARG A 42 -17.19 -13.27 -6.54
N GLN A 43 -17.80 -12.98 -5.39
CA GLN A 43 -19.23 -12.62 -5.31
C GLN A 43 -19.54 -11.19 -5.77
N SER A 44 -18.64 -10.24 -5.52
CA SER A 44 -18.80 -8.85 -6.00
C SER A 44 -18.56 -8.75 -7.50
N TRP A 45 -17.60 -9.49 -8.03
CA TRP A 45 -17.33 -9.58 -9.47
C TRP A 45 -18.47 -10.23 -10.23
N GLN A 46 -19.05 -11.28 -9.67
CA GLN A 46 -20.23 -11.92 -10.26
C GLN A 46 -21.36 -10.90 -10.42
N LYS A 47 -21.62 -10.07 -9.41
CA LYS A 47 -22.62 -9.00 -9.46
C LYS A 47 -22.28 -7.91 -10.49
N LEU A 48 -21.00 -7.59 -10.68
CA LEU A 48 -20.56 -6.59 -11.66
C LEU A 48 -20.69 -7.12 -13.10
N ILE A 49 -20.38 -8.39 -13.31
CA ILE A 49 -20.57 -9.09 -14.60
C ILE A 49 -22.05 -9.20 -14.91
N ASP A 50 -22.89 -9.51 -13.92
CA ASP A 50 -24.34 -9.68 -14.08
C ASP A 50 -25.07 -8.34 -14.28
N SER A 51 -24.49 -7.20 -13.87
CA SER A 51 -25.11 -5.86 -14.02
C SER A 51 -24.94 -5.23 -15.40
N GLY A 52 -24.17 -5.85 -16.31
CA GLY A 52 -23.98 -5.38 -17.69
C GLY A 52 -23.15 -4.09 -17.81
N PRO A 53 -22.80 -3.67 -19.04
CA PRO A 53 -22.00 -2.45 -19.25
C PRO A 53 -22.80 -1.21 -18.86
N GLN A 54 -22.29 -0.46 -17.88
CA GLN A 54 -22.85 0.86 -17.55
C GLN A 54 -22.50 1.86 -18.65
N THR A 55 -23.46 2.18 -19.49
CA THR A 55 -23.38 3.23 -20.50
C THR A 55 -23.47 4.61 -19.82
N GLY A 56 -22.35 5.13 -19.39
CA GLY A 56 -22.19 6.51 -18.90
C GLY A 56 -21.09 7.20 -19.72
N GLY A 57 -21.46 8.24 -20.46
CA GLY A 57 -20.62 8.90 -21.45
C GLY A 57 -19.35 9.53 -20.92
N GLY A 58 -18.33 9.51 -21.78
CA GLY A 58 -17.11 10.27 -21.67
C GLY A 58 -15.88 9.46 -21.24
N ARG A 59 -14.90 9.31 -22.16
CA ARG A 59 -13.62 8.61 -22.07
C ARG A 59 -13.80 7.09 -21.90
N ALA A 60 -13.27 6.29 -22.81
CA ALA A 60 -13.36 4.84 -22.76
C ALA A 60 -12.83 4.33 -21.42
N LEU A 61 -13.73 4.11 -20.47
CA LEU A 61 -13.41 3.56 -19.17
C LEU A 61 -12.97 2.11 -19.41
N LEU A 62 -11.76 1.79 -19.00
CA LEU A 62 -11.29 0.41 -18.92
C LEU A 62 -12.34 -0.43 -18.21
N SER A 63 -12.61 -1.62 -18.71
CA SER A 63 -13.51 -2.53 -18.01
C SER A 63 -12.94 -2.82 -16.62
N ALA A 64 -13.81 -3.11 -15.66
CA ALA A 64 -13.37 -3.43 -14.28
C ALA A 64 -12.39 -4.63 -14.26
N ARG A 65 -12.50 -5.53 -15.24
CA ARG A 65 -11.59 -6.66 -15.42
C ARG A 65 -10.21 -6.20 -15.90
N ASP A 66 -10.19 -5.38 -16.95
CA ASP A 66 -8.92 -4.85 -17.47
C ASP A 66 -8.21 -4.04 -16.38
N GLN A 67 -8.95 -3.26 -15.62
CA GLN A 67 -8.43 -2.46 -14.51
C GLN A 67 -7.81 -3.33 -13.41
N PHE A 68 -8.41 -4.48 -13.09
CA PHE A 68 -7.86 -5.44 -12.15
C PHE A 68 -6.60 -6.12 -12.70
N ASP A 69 -6.59 -6.48 -13.98
CA ASP A 69 -5.42 -7.08 -14.62
C ASP A 69 -4.23 -6.11 -14.59
N TYR A 70 -4.47 -4.81 -14.82
CA TYR A 70 -3.45 -3.77 -14.64
C TYR A 70 -2.94 -3.66 -13.20
N ASP A 71 -3.85 -3.67 -12.23
CA ASP A 71 -3.47 -3.61 -10.81
C ASP A 71 -2.60 -4.82 -10.40
N CYS A 72 -2.90 -6.02 -10.92
CA CYS A 72 -2.10 -7.22 -10.70
C CYS A 72 -0.70 -7.12 -11.37
N ILE A 73 -0.64 -6.62 -12.59
CA ILE A 73 0.63 -6.45 -13.32
C ILE A 73 1.49 -5.41 -12.59
N LEU A 74 0.90 -4.28 -12.20
CA LEU A 74 1.61 -3.24 -11.47
C LEU A 74 2.06 -3.72 -10.08
N TYR A 75 1.24 -4.51 -9.37
CA TYR A 75 1.64 -5.14 -8.12
C TYR A 75 2.91 -5.98 -8.29
N ALA A 76 2.93 -6.86 -9.31
CA ALA A 76 4.07 -7.72 -9.58
C ALA A 76 5.31 -6.90 -9.98
N LEU A 77 5.14 -5.84 -10.75
CA LEU A 77 6.20 -4.92 -11.16
C LEU A 77 6.81 -4.20 -9.95
N LEU A 78 5.98 -3.55 -9.14
CA LEU A 78 6.42 -2.85 -7.93
C LEU A 78 7.11 -3.79 -6.95
N HIS A 79 6.54 -4.99 -6.73
CA HIS A 79 7.15 -6.00 -5.85
C HIS A 79 8.53 -6.44 -6.33
N ARG A 80 8.74 -6.54 -7.64
CA ARG A 80 10.01 -6.96 -8.23
C ARG A 80 11.08 -5.87 -8.20
N GLU A 81 10.70 -4.61 -8.45
CA GLU A 81 11.65 -3.52 -8.70
C GLU A 81 11.93 -2.68 -7.45
N MET A 82 10.98 -2.58 -6.55
CA MET A 82 11.19 -1.80 -5.33
C MET A 82 12.16 -2.51 -4.37
N THR A 83 12.93 -1.69 -3.65
CA THR A 83 13.72 -2.23 -2.54
C THR A 83 12.80 -2.82 -1.47
N PRO A 84 13.22 -3.90 -0.75
CA PRO A 84 12.41 -4.48 0.32
C PRO A 84 12.01 -3.48 1.41
N ALA A 85 12.83 -2.45 1.66
CA ALA A 85 12.52 -1.41 2.64
C ALA A 85 11.37 -0.52 2.17
N HIS A 86 11.39 -0.06 0.92
CA HIS A 86 10.34 0.77 0.33
C HIS A 86 9.04 -0.01 0.20
N TRP A 87 9.11 -1.27 -0.26
CA TRP A 87 7.95 -2.14 -0.37
C TRP A 87 7.26 -2.36 0.98
N ASP A 88 8.03 -2.72 2.02
CA ASP A 88 7.50 -2.98 3.36
C ASP A 88 6.81 -1.75 3.96
N VAL A 89 7.35 -0.54 3.76
CA VAL A 89 6.70 0.69 4.24
C VAL A 89 5.37 0.94 3.56
N LEU A 90 5.28 0.77 2.24
CA LEU A 90 4.02 0.94 1.50
C LEU A 90 2.99 -0.11 1.90
N VAL A 91 3.38 -1.39 1.95
CA VAL A 91 2.49 -2.49 2.37
C VAL A 91 2.00 -2.28 3.81
N GLY A 92 2.89 -1.93 4.74
CA GLY A 92 2.54 -1.64 6.13
C GLY A 92 1.55 -0.48 6.27
N LYS A 93 1.63 0.51 5.40
CA LYS A 93 0.77 1.71 5.44
C LYS A 93 -0.56 1.52 4.72
N PHE A 94 -0.55 0.97 3.51
CA PHE A 94 -1.65 1.03 2.56
C PHE A 94 -2.32 -0.32 2.28
N SER A 95 -1.68 -1.47 2.57
CA SER A 95 -2.31 -2.77 2.33
C SER A 95 -3.58 -2.93 3.18
N THR A 96 -4.60 -3.50 2.57
CA THR A 96 -5.84 -3.88 3.24
C THR A 96 -5.77 -5.28 3.86
N GLN A 97 -4.83 -6.11 3.42
CA GLN A 97 -4.63 -7.44 3.96
C GLN A 97 -3.86 -7.40 5.30
N LYS A 98 -4.53 -7.79 6.38
CA LYS A 98 -3.98 -7.73 7.75
C LYS A 98 -2.65 -8.47 7.91
N ALA A 99 -2.54 -9.68 7.38
CA ALA A 99 -1.34 -10.51 7.51
C ALA A 99 -0.14 -9.84 6.84
N ASN A 100 -0.29 -9.36 5.60
CA ASN A 100 0.77 -8.66 4.86
C ASN A 100 1.17 -7.37 5.57
N ARG A 101 0.18 -6.61 6.07
CA ARG A 101 0.41 -5.38 6.82
C ARG A 101 1.23 -5.62 8.08
N VAL A 102 0.84 -6.58 8.92
CA VAL A 102 1.55 -6.92 10.16
C VAL A 102 2.97 -7.40 9.85
N SER A 103 3.14 -8.28 8.86
CA SER A 103 4.44 -8.78 8.44
C SER A 103 5.36 -7.65 7.94
N ALA A 104 4.84 -6.73 7.15
CA ALA A 104 5.59 -5.59 6.63
C ALA A 104 6.04 -4.64 7.75
N ILE A 105 5.15 -4.35 8.72
CA ILE A 105 5.48 -3.56 9.92
C ILE A 105 6.61 -4.23 10.70
N SER A 106 6.51 -5.54 10.93
CA SER A 106 7.52 -6.30 11.66
C SER A 106 8.89 -6.27 10.98
N ARG A 107 8.94 -6.29 9.63
CA ARG A 107 10.20 -6.18 8.87
C ARG A 107 10.76 -4.76 8.82
N THR A 108 9.90 -3.75 8.94
CA THR A 108 10.32 -2.33 8.95
C THR A 108 10.95 -1.92 10.28
N ILE A 109 10.43 -2.38 11.41
CA ILE A 109 10.88 -1.98 12.75
C ILE A 109 12.39 -2.16 12.97
N PRO A 110 13.03 -3.29 12.61
CA PRO A 110 14.48 -3.47 12.81
C PRO A 110 15.36 -2.51 11.99
N ARG A 111 14.80 -1.87 10.96
CA ARG A 111 15.53 -0.90 10.12
C ARG A 111 15.54 0.51 10.71
N LEU A 112 14.79 0.74 11.79
CA LEU A 112 14.69 2.04 12.43
C LEU A 112 15.89 2.24 13.39
N SER A 113 16.65 3.31 13.17
CA SER A 113 17.71 3.74 14.09
C SER A 113 17.15 4.75 15.08
N SER A 114 17.15 4.41 16.36
CA SER A 114 16.70 5.28 17.45
C SER A 114 17.41 4.91 18.76
N PRO A 115 17.74 5.88 19.61
CA PRO A 115 18.29 5.61 20.95
C PRO A 115 17.20 5.15 21.95
N ALA A 116 15.95 5.02 21.52
CA ALA A 116 14.85 4.59 22.36
C ALA A 116 14.93 3.07 22.65
N PRO A 117 14.36 2.60 23.78
CA PRO A 117 14.23 1.17 24.06
C PRO A 117 13.44 0.44 22.98
N ALA A 118 13.74 -0.83 22.76
CA ALA A 118 13.11 -1.64 21.72
C ALA A 118 11.56 -1.66 21.78
N LEU A 119 11.00 -1.74 22.99
CA LEU A 119 9.54 -1.67 23.20
C LEU A 119 8.97 -0.33 22.74
N PHE A 120 9.67 0.77 23.01
CA PHE A 120 9.27 2.11 22.59
C PHE A 120 9.27 2.21 21.06
N ILE A 121 10.36 1.76 20.40
CA ILE A 121 10.47 1.76 18.94
C ILE A 121 9.32 0.94 18.33
N TYR A 122 9.08 -0.26 18.85
CA TYR A 122 8.00 -1.14 18.40
C TYR A 122 6.63 -0.45 18.47
N LYS A 123 6.27 0.11 19.63
CA LYS A 123 4.97 0.77 19.82
C LYS A 123 4.86 2.06 19.00
N ALA A 124 5.89 2.89 18.95
CA ALA A 124 5.91 4.12 18.17
C ALA A 124 5.75 3.85 16.67
N ALA A 125 6.47 2.87 16.13
CA ALA A 125 6.33 2.47 14.73
C ALA A 125 4.95 1.90 14.44
N THR A 126 4.46 0.98 15.28
CA THR A 126 3.13 0.37 15.09
C THR A 126 2.02 1.43 15.08
N VAL A 127 2.07 2.40 15.99
CA VAL A 127 1.08 3.51 16.04
C VAL A 127 1.16 4.40 14.81
N TRP A 128 2.34 4.59 14.23
CA TRP A 128 2.50 5.36 13.00
C TRP A 128 1.84 4.65 11.80
N PHE A 129 2.01 3.34 11.67
CA PHE A 129 1.36 2.54 10.63
C PHE A 129 -0.15 2.36 10.85
N ILE A 130 -0.58 2.26 12.10
CA ILE A 130 -1.97 2.00 12.50
C ILE A 130 -2.43 3.15 13.41
N PRO A 131 -2.76 4.33 12.83
CA PRO A 131 -3.18 5.48 13.61
C PRO A 131 -4.52 5.22 14.30
N LYS A 132 -4.72 5.86 15.45
CA LYS A 132 -6.00 5.81 16.18
C LYS A 132 -7.11 6.37 15.30
N MET A 133 -8.10 5.54 15.00
CA MET A 133 -9.22 5.96 14.18
C MET A 133 -10.24 6.75 15.01
N LYS A 134 -10.65 7.90 14.49
CA LYS A 134 -11.75 8.69 15.05
C LYS A 134 -13.09 8.07 14.61
N GLY A 135 -14.01 7.84 15.53
CA GLY A 135 -15.36 7.35 15.22
C GLY A 135 -15.94 6.40 16.29
N LYS A 136 -17.27 6.18 16.23
CA LYS A 136 -17.95 5.28 17.15
C LYS A 136 -17.47 3.84 16.98
N GLN A 137 -17.06 3.21 18.08
CA GLN A 137 -16.81 1.76 18.12
C GLN A 137 -18.11 1.04 17.72
N GLY A 138 -18.03 0.06 16.83
CA GLY A 138 -19.17 -0.78 16.46
C GLY A 138 -19.64 -0.72 14.99
N LYS A 139 -19.18 0.22 14.18
CA LYS A 139 -19.50 0.28 12.73
C LYS A 139 -18.26 0.12 11.84
N ARG A 140 -17.23 -0.58 12.33
CA ARG A 140 -15.98 -0.74 11.58
C ARG A 140 -15.97 -2.06 10.82
N SER A 141 -15.47 -2.03 9.60
CA SER A 141 -15.23 -3.26 8.83
C SER A 141 -14.34 -4.22 9.63
N THR A 142 -14.61 -5.51 9.54
CA THR A 142 -13.78 -6.57 10.14
C THR A 142 -12.34 -6.57 9.61
N ASP A 143 -12.09 -5.87 8.49
CA ASP A 143 -10.79 -5.83 7.83
C ASP A 143 -9.85 -4.76 8.41
N VAL A 144 -10.34 -3.87 9.28
CA VAL A 144 -9.50 -2.85 9.92
C VAL A 144 -8.80 -3.41 11.15
N ILE A 145 -7.48 -3.19 11.23
CA ILE A 145 -6.70 -3.48 12.45
C ILE A 145 -6.99 -2.38 13.47
N ILE A 146 -7.47 -2.77 14.64
CA ILE A 146 -7.73 -1.87 15.76
C ILE A 146 -6.81 -2.26 16.90
N LEU A 147 -6.04 -1.30 17.40
CA LEU A 147 -5.22 -1.49 18.58
C LEU A 147 -5.98 -1.01 19.83
N PRO A 148 -5.76 -1.62 21.01
CA PRO A 148 -6.29 -1.12 22.27
C PRO A 148 -5.89 0.33 22.54
N ASP A 149 -6.74 1.11 23.23
CA ASP A 149 -6.47 2.52 23.51
C ASP A 149 -5.17 2.75 24.28
N GLU A 150 -4.83 1.84 25.19
CA GLU A 150 -3.58 1.83 25.94
C GLU A 150 -2.33 1.77 25.06
N PHE A 151 -2.47 1.18 23.86
CA PHE A 151 -1.37 1.08 22.91
C PHE A 151 -0.97 2.46 22.35
N TYR A 152 -1.87 3.43 22.39
CA TYR A 152 -1.62 4.81 21.93
C TYR A 152 -1.14 5.73 23.04
N ASP A 153 -1.10 5.27 24.30
CA ASP A 153 -0.59 6.04 25.43
C ASP A 153 0.94 5.91 25.51
N ILE A 154 1.64 7.00 25.19
CA ILE A 154 3.10 7.09 25.19
C ILE A 154 3.71 6.76 26.56
N ASN A 155 2.94 6.93 27.65
CA ASN A 155 3.40 6.63 29.01
C ASN A 155 3.61 5.13 29.23
N THR A 156 2.92 4.29 28.46
CA THR A 156 3.05 2.83 28.54
C THR A 156 4.20 2.27 27.71
N TRP A 157 4.93 3.11 26.96
CA TRP A 157 5.95 2.66 26.01
C TRP A 157 7.34 2.59 26.62
N ASP A 158 7.56 3.28 27.75
CA ASP A 158 8.83 3.34 28.46
C ASP A 158 8.68 2.81 29.88
N THR A 159 9.35 1.69 30.16
CA THR A 159 9.33 1.04 31.48
C THR A 159 10.18 1.78 32.53
N GLU A 160 11.10 2.64 32.08
CA GLU A 160 12.00 3.40 32.97
C GLU A 160 11.45 4.79 33.32
N ALA A 161 10.22 5.10 32.88
CA ALA A 161 9.53 6.37 33.15
C ALA A 161 10.37 7.64 32.89
N ARG A 162 11.11 7.67 31.79
CA ARG A 162 11.91 8.83 31.39
C ARG A 162 11.06 10.07 31.19
N PRO A 163 11.67 11.29 31.26
CA PRO A 163 10.91 12.53 31.07
C PRO A 163 10.14 12.59 29.77
N ASP A 164 8.95 13.20 29.78
CA ASP A 164 8.05 13.35 28.64
C ASP A 164 8.74 13.98 27.42
N SER A 165 9.63 14.95 27.65
CA SER A 165 10.43 15.61 26.62
C SER A 165 11.34 14.63 25.87
N THR A 166 11.92 13.65 26.57
CA THR A 166 12.77 12.61 25.98
C THR A 166 11.92 11.64 25.17
N ARG A 167 10.82 11.14 25.72
CA ARG A 167 9.87 10.26 25.04
C ARG A 167 9.26 10.93 23.80
N GLY A 168 8.89 12.20 23.92
CA GLY A 168 8.38 13.01 22.80
C GLY A 168 9.41 13.13 21.67
N ARG A 169 10.68 13.37 22.00
CA ARG A 169 11.79 13.48 21.05
C ARG A 169 12.02 12.16 20.32
N TRP A 170 12.02 11.04 21.01
CA TRP A 170 12.15 9.71 20.41
C TRP A 170 11.02 9.40 19.44
N ARG A 171 9.77 9.65 19.85
CA ARG A 171 8.60 9.45 18.98
C ARG A 171 8.71 10.28 17.70
N LEU A 172 9.04 11.55 17.82
CA LEU A 172 9.20 12.44 16.67
C LEU A 172 10.31 11.96 15.74
N GLY A 173 11.46 11.53 16.29
CA GLY A 173 12.57 10.99 15.50
C GLY A 173 12.17 9.73 14.71
N ILE A 174 11.50 8.77 15.38
CA ILE A 174 11.01 7.54 14.75
C ILE A 174 9.99 7.87 13.64
N HIS A 175 9.01 8.73 13.92
CA HIS A 175 8.00 9.13 12.93
C HIS A 175 8.62 9.88 11.74
N LYS A 176 9.63 10.74 11.98
CA LYS A 176 10.36 11.42 10.90
C LYS A 176 11.11 10.43 10.00
N CYS A 177 11.75 9.43 10.60
CA CYS A 177 12.42 8.36 9.85
C CYS A 177 11.43 7.58 8.99
N LEU A 178 10.31 7.14 9.55
CA LEU A 178 9.26 6.42 8.83
C LEU A 178 8.65 7.25 7.69
N LYS A 179 8.43 8.55 7.95
CA LYS A 179 7.90 9.46 6.93
C LYS A 179 8.89 9.64 5.77
N ALA A 180 10.18 9.80 6.06
CA ALA A 180 11.20 9.87 5.02
C ALA A 180 11.29 8.59 4.18
N MET A 181 11.14 7.42 4.82
CA MET A 181 11.08 6.14 4.11
C MET A 181 9.82 6.05 3.21
N GLU A 182 8.66 6.50 3.69
CA GLU A 182 7.42 6.58 2.90
C GLU A 182 7.60 7.51 1.69
N GLU A 183 8.13 8.71 1.90
CA GLU A 183 8.38 9.69 0.82
C GLU A 183 9.34 9.12 -0.23
N SER A 184 10.44 8.50 0.19
CA SER A 184 11.39 7.84 -0.73
C SER A 184 10.74 6.68 -1.50
N ALA A 185 9.85 5.91 -0.84
CA ALA A 185 9.13 4.83 -1.48
C ALA A 185 8.13 5.37 -2.53
N VAL A 186 7.42 6.46 -2.23
CA VAL A 186 6.50 7.10 -3.17
C VAL A 186 7.26 7.66 -4.39
N ILE A 187 8.42 8.30 -4.18
CA ILE A 187 9.28 8.76 -5.29
C ILE A 187 9.66 7.57 -6.19
N HIS A 188 10.10 6.46 -5.61
CA HIS A 188 10.48 5.28 -6.37
C HIS A 188 9.30 4.70 -7.18
N VAL A 189 8.08 4.69 -6.61
CA VAL A 189 6.87 4.31 -7.36
C VAL A 189 6.59 5.29 -8.50
N THR A 190 6.78 6.60 -8.27
CA THR A 190 6.60 7.62 -9.32
C THR A 190 7.53 7.35 -10.49
N GLU A 191 8.82 7.11 -10.22
CA GLU A 191 9.80 6.80 -11.26
C GLU A 191 9.43 5.56 -12.09
N ILE A 192 8.88 4.51 -11.43
CA ILE A 192 8.41 3.31 -12.11
C ILE A 192 7.18 3.62 -12.98
N LEU A 193 6.18 4.34 -12.44
CA LEU A 193 4.96 4.67 -13.16
C LEU A 193 5.21 5.59 -14.36
N ASP A 194 6.11 6.57 -14.21
CA ASP A 194 6.51 7.48 -15.31
C ASP A 194 7.22 6.71 -16.41
N ARG A 195 8.15 5.82 -16.05
CA ARG A 195 8.87 4.99 -17.02
C ARG A 195 7.93 4.07 -17.81
N GLU A 196 6.93 3.53 -17.18
CA GLU A 196 5.92 2.64 -17.79
C GLU A 196 4.75 3.42 -18.42
N GLN A 197 4.76 4.74 -18.37
CA GLN A 197 3.71 5.63 -18.93
C GLN A 197 2.30 5.32 -18.41
N LEU A 198 2.19 4.99 -17.12
CA LEU A 198 0.93 4.58 -16.49
C LEU A 198 0.19 5.73 -15.79
N LEU A 199 0.80 6.90 -15.67
CA LEU A 199 0.18 8.10 -15.11
C LEU A 199 -0.53 8.93 -16.19
N ASP A 200 -1.65 9.55 -15.81
CA ASP A 200 -2.32 10.56 -16.62
C ASP A 200 -1.39 11.78 -16.72
N GLU A 201 -1.01 12.18 -17.92
CA GLU A 201 -0.40 13.49 -18.11
C GLU A 201 -1.46 14.54 -17.76
N VAL A 202 -1.30 15.17 -16.61
CA VAL A 202 -2.14 16.32 -16.23
C VAL A 202 -1.78 17.45 -17.19
N ALA A 203 -2.68 17.69 -18.14
CA ALA A 203 -2.61 18.83 -19.04
C ALA A 203 -2.82 20.14 -18.28
#